data_186a8d5783cc30f74e333d021716289a
#
_entry.id   186a8d5783cc30f74e333d021716289a
#
_cell.length_a   1.000
_cell.length_b   1.000
_cell.length_c   1.000
_cell.angle_alpha   90.00
_cell.angle_beta   90.00
_cell.angle_gamma   90.00
#
_symmetry.space_group_name_H-M   'P 1'
#
loop_
_entity.id
_entity.type
_entity.pdbx_description
1 polymer ?
#
loop_
_entity_poly.entity_id
_entity_poly.type
_entity_poly.pdbx_seq_one_letter_code
_entity_poly.pdbx_strand_id
1 'polypeptide(L)'
;FDDVSNLSNKLFLSVLDQTVEVKSDSYATLPTSISLFSADAKFDGEHLKFCELGNGLYGVPVPAYALLNNQKAVLYPPYWEFLWLYASQFNIPVWCITYKKRNVAYKTLQRLGGKAFDDIEEFEKYLKTNYPEEILIKEIPNKIENFTGILAYAGSRISNDKLEEFKARHPGILFVNDFSALYQRRKDKIHEIFNDNFLSQFRPRWGVYPARYSSNLVEQIKHEIRSKLYIIKPIVGRQARGVMLVDEKNLDSILKSILKSNKSNKFKNKNNKKKSHSFDWQDYEYDNFIVEEFVESKQVFKDNQPYDPTLRLGLILSQDKGKISVNVITAFWKFPPKSLKDRCDLQEKHVTKPMVGAHDPAQNVDAADMTKIRAILNGMLPELYVKILNISKYE
;
A
#
# COMPACT_ATOMS: atom_id res chain seq x y z
N PHE A 1 -25.68 -8.35 14.91
CA PHE A 1 -25.09 -8.56 13.54
C PHE A 1 -25.69 -7.55 12.56
N ASP A 2 -26.97 -7.23 12.66
CA ASP A 2 -27.66 -6.24 11.80
C ASP A 2 -27.11 -4.81 11.98
N ASP A 3 -26.65 -4.44 13.17
CA ASP A 3 -26.04 -3.15 13.45
C ASP A 3 -24.70 -2.93 12.73
N VAL A 4 -23.92 -4.00 12.52
CA VAL A 4 -22.63 -3.92 11.81
C VAL A 4 -22.85 -3.70 10.31
N SER A 5 -23.83 -4.40 9.72
CA SER A 5 -24.19 -4.21 8.31
C SER A 5 -24.73 -2.81 8.04
N ASN A 6 -25.56 -2.28 8.92
CA ASN A 6 -26.08 -0.93 8.83
C ASN A 6 -24.98 0.13 8.98
N LEU A 7 -24.01 -0.09 9.86
CA LEU A 7 -22.90 0.84 10.05
C LEU A 7 -21.93 0.82 8.86
N SER A 8 -21.63 -0.37 8.33
CA SER A 8 -20.80 -0.52 7.11
C SER A 8 -21.46 0.16 5.91
N ASN A 9 -22.77 0.00 5.75
CA ASN A 9 -23.52 0.65 4.68
C ASN A 9 -23.52 2.18 4.85
N LYS A 10 -23.75 2.71 6.05
CA LYS A 10 -23.69 4.16 6.31
C LYS A 10 -22.30 4.73 6.03
N LEU A 11 -21.25 4.05 6.46
CA LEU A 11 -19.88 4.46 6.20
C LEU A 11 -19.59 4.44 4.69
N PHE A 12 -19.99 3.38 4.00
CA PHE A 12 -19.84 3.27 2.55
C PHE A 12 -20.56 4.39 1.80
N LEU A 13 -21.83 4.65 2.12
CA LEU A 13 -22.58 5.76 1.52
C LEU A 13 -21.88 7.09 1.78
N SER A 14 -21.38 7.34 2.99
CA SER A 14 -20.65 8.56 3.28
C SER A 14 -19.31 8.68 2.52
N VAL A 15 -18.69 7.57 2.17
CA VAL A 15 -17.48 7.54 1.31
C VAL A 15 -17.85 7.78 -0.14
N LEU A 16 -18.94 7.19 -0.63
CA LEU A 16 -19.45 7.42 -1.98
C LEU A 16 -19.87 8.88 -2.21
N ASP A 17 -20.55 9.49 -1.24
CA ASP A 17 -20.91 10.91 -1.27
C ASP A 17 -19.69 11.84 -1.37
N GLN A 18 -18.51 11.33 -1.07
CA GLN A 18 -17.23 12.06 -1.12
C GLN A 18 -16.31 11.56 -2.24
N THR A 19 -16.82 10.69 -3.12
CA THR A 19 -16.08 10.25 -4.30
C THR A 19 -15.81 11.45 -5.22
N VAL A 20 -14.55 11.62 -5.58
CA VAL A 20 -14.16 12.58 -6.61
C VAL A 20 -13.98 11.84 -7.93
N GLU A 21 -14.64 12.36 -8.96
CA GLU A 21 -14.57 11.84 -10.31
C GLU A 21 -13.92 12.88 -11.21
N VAL A 22 -12.86 12.46 -11.89
CA VAL A 22 -12.17 13.26 -12.89
C VAL A 22 -12.34 12.59 -14.26
N LYS A 23 -12.89 13.32 -15.20
CA LYS A 23 -13.08 12.85 -16.58
C LYS A 23 -12.11 13.58 -17.51
N SER A 24 -11.47 12.81 -18.39
CA SER A 24 -10.62 13.34 -19.45
C SER A 24 -10.67 12.42 -20.66
N ASP A 25 -10.64 12.98 -21.84
CA ASP A 25 -10.55 12.21 -23.09
C ASP A 25 -9.26 11.39 -23.15
N SER A 26 -8.17 11.88 -22.55
CA SER A 26 -6.91 11.14 -22.42
C SER A 26 -7.05 9.87 -21.59
N TYR A 27 -8.02 9.77 -20.71
CA TYR A 27 -8.25 8.58 -19.88
C TYR A 27 -9.05 7.49 -20.62
N ALA A 28 -9.69 7.81 -21.74
CA ALA A 28 -10.50 6.85 -22.51
C ALA A 28 -9.66 5.68 -23.07
N THR A 29 -8.35 5.88 -23.25
CA THR A 29 -7.42 4.86 -23.72
C THR A 29 -6.83 3.99 -22.60
N LEU A 30 -7.07 4.34 -21.35
CA LEU A 30 -6.61 3.57 -20.20
C LEU A 30 -7.47 2.31 -20.01
N PRO A 31 -6.92 1.21 -19.53
CA PRO A 31 -7.70 0.02 -19.25
C PRO A 31 -8.69 0.25 -18.12
N THR A 32 -9.89 -0.33 -18.25
CA THR A 32 -10.84 -0.40 -17.12
C THR A 32 -10.15 -1.14 -15.97
N SER A 33 -10.20 -0.54 -14.78
CA SER A 33 -9.40 -1.04 -13.66
C SER A 33 -9.99 -0.63 -12.31
N ILE A 34 -9.66 -1.42 -11.29
CA ILE A 34 -9.95 -1.13 -9.89
C ILE A 34 -8.74 -1.46 -9.04
N SER A 35 -8.42 -0.59 -8.10
CA SER A 35 -7.22 -0.72 -7.29
C SER A 35 -7.45 -0.32 -5.85
N LEU A 36 -6.90 -1.13 -4.97
CA LEU A 36 -6.90 -0.91 -3.54
C LEU A 36 -5.47 -0.58 -3.10
N PHE A 37 -5.26 0.61 -2.58
CA PHE A 37 -3.96 1.04 -2.07
C PHE A 37 -3.99 1.29 -0.58
N SER A 38 -2.89 0.96 0.09
CA SER A 38 -2.55 1.50 1.39
C SER A 38 -1.34 2.41 1.24
N ALA A 39 -1.40 3.58 1.83
CA ALA A 39 -0.27 4.50 1.81
C ALA A 39 0.13 4.90 3.23
N ASP A 40 1.44 5.00 3.46
CA ASP A 40 2.01 5.69 4.60
C ASP A 40 2.53 7.04 4.14
N ALA A 41 2.11 8.10 4.81
CA ALA A 41 2.47 9.47 4.47
C ALA A 41 2.83 10.30 5.72
N LYS A 42 3.51 11.40 5.50
CA LYS A 42 3.70 12.46 6.49
C LYS A 42 2.86 13.67 6.07
N PHE A 43 2.16 14.27 7.02
CA PHE A 43 1.34 15.46 6.80
C PHE A 43 1.67 16.50 7.85
N ASP A 44 2.21 17.65 7.42
CA ASP A 44 2.67 18.72 8.30
C ASP A 44 1.56 19.71 8.72
N GLY A 45 0.34 19.52 8.21
CA GLY A 45 -0.82 20.41 8.37
C GLY A 45 -1.22 21.14 7.10
N GLU A 46 -0.33 21.14 6.09
CA GLU A 46 -0.55 21.79 4.79
C GLU A 46 -0.08 20.91 3.61
N HIS A 47 1.03 20.20 3.77
CA HIS A 47 1.63 19.37 2.72
C HIS A 47 1.59 17.90 3.08
N LEU A 48 1.36 17.07 2.06
CA LEU A 48 1.34 15.61 2.19
C LEU A 48 2.52 15.01 1.43
N LYS A 49 3.30 14.16 2.10
CA LYS A 49 4.44 13.44 1.51
C LYS A 49 4.24 11.94 1.67
N PHE A 50 4.11 11.22 0.57
CA PHE A 50 3.99 9.76 0.56
C PHE A 50 5.35 9.11 0.86
N CYS A 51 5.43 8.34 1.93
CA CYS A 51 6.62 7.57 2.30
C CYS A 51 6.59 6.15 1.76
N GLU A 52 5.39 5.58 1.63
CA GLU A 52 5.17 4.23 1.12
C GLU A 52 3.80 4.15 0.44
N LEU A 53 3.74 3.48 -0.70
CA LEU A 53 2.50 3.10 -1.37
C LEU A 53 2.53 1.59 -1.56
N GLY A 54 1.51 0.91 -1.12
CA GLY A 54 1.46 -0.55 -1.14
C GLY A 54 0.11 -1.09 -1.55
N ASN A 55 0.08 -2.40 -1.81
CA ASN A 55 -1.14 -3.13 -2.08
C ASN A 55 -2.05 -3.13 -0.85
N GLY A 56 -3.25 -2.55 -0.98
CA GLY A 56 -4.22 -2.42 0.09
C GLY A 56 -4.83 -3.73 0.58
N LEU A 57 -4.78 -4.79 -0.22
CA LEU A 57 -5.37 -6.09 0.15
C LEU A 57 -4.82 -6.67 1.45
N TYR A 58 -3.60 -6.26 1.85
CA TYR A 58 -2.92 -6.76 3.05
C TYR A 58 -2.70 -5.71 4.12
N GLY A 59 -2.93 -4.45 3.85
CA GLY A 59 -2.22 -3.38 4.55
C GLY A 59 -3.05 -2.38 5.31
N VAL A 60 -4.38 -2.40 5.26
CA VAL A 60 -5.19 -1.53 6.11
C VAL A 60 -5.71 -2.33 7.27
N PRO A 61 -5.08 -2.14 8.42
CA PRO A 61 -5.56 -2.81 9.60
C PRO A 61 -6.82 -2.12 10.10
N VAL A 62 -7.61 -2.92 10.64
CA VAL A 62 -8.59 -2.89 11.69
C VAL A 62 -8.73 -1.64 12.59
N PRO A 63 -7.70 -0.84 12.89
CA PRO A 63 -7.88 0.30 13.78
C PRO A 63 -8.94 1.29 13.33
N ALA A 64 -9.13 1.47 12.05
CA ALA A 64 -10.15 2.41 11.57
C ALA A 64 -11.56 2.00 12.02
N TYR A 65 -11.87 0.71 12.01
CA TYR A 65 -13.16 0.20 12.43
C TYR A 65 -13.31 0.18 13.98
N ALA A 66 -12.25 -0.16 14.70
CA ALA A 66 -12.23 -0.13 16.15
C ALA A 66 -12.30 1.30 16.71
N LEU A 67 -11.65 2.25 16.03
CA LEU A 67 -11.69 3.67 16.38
C LEU A 67 -13.07 4.29 16.17
N LEU A 68 -13.82 3.86 15.14
CA LEU A 68 -15.16 4.35 14.87
C LEU A 68 -16.18 3.93 15.94
N ASN A 69 -15.95 2.81 16.63
CA ASN A 69 -16.96 2.20 17.50
C ASN A 69 -16.60 2.15 18.98
N ASN A 70 -15.44 2.64 19.42
CA ASN A 70 -14.93 2.45 20.79
C ASN A 70 -15.01 0.98 21.29
N GLN A 71 -15.12 0.02 20.36
CA GLN A 71 -15.27 -1.39 20.66
C GLN A 71 -13.96 -2.13 20.45
N LYS A 72 -13.82 -3.25 21.16
CA LYS A 72 -12.70 -4.19 20.93
C LYS A 72 -12.63 -4.54 19.44
N ALA A 73 -11.47 -4.30 18.85
CA ALA A 73 -11.21 -4.48 17.43
C ALA A 73 -11.74 -5.81 16.91
N VAL A 74 -12.77 -5.74 16.11
CA VAL A 74 -13.17 -6.87 15.27
C VAL A 74 -12.29 -6.82 14.03
N LEU A 75 -11.58 -7.91 13.76
CA LEU A 75 -10.61 -8.06 12.66
C LEU A 75 -11.29 -8.09 11.28
N TYR A 76 -11.92 -7.01 10.86
CA TYR A 76 -12.48 -6.90 9.52
C TYR A 76 -11.63 -5.95 8.68
N PRO A 77 -11.14 -6.38 7.51
CA PRO A 77 -10.54 -5.46 6.56
C PRO A 77 -11.67 -4.65 5.90
N PRO A 78 -11.81 -3.36 6.17
CA PRO A 78 -12.83 -2.52 5.55
C PRO A 78 -12.77 -2.57 4.01
N TYR A 79 -11.61 -2.87 3.42
CA TYR A 79 -11.46 -3.01 1.97
C TYR A 79 -12.38 -4.04 1.33
N TRP A 80 -12.56 -5.20 1.96
CA TRP A 80 -13.39 -6.27 1.39
C TRP A 80 -14.86 -5.89 1.38
N GLU A 81 -15.32 -5.21 2.44
CA GLU A 81 -16.67 -4.68 2.50
C GLU A 81 -16.86 -3.56 1.45
N PHE A 82 -15.89 -2.65 1.35
CA PHE A 82 -15.94 -1.59 0.34
C PHE A 82 -15.87 -2.13 -1.09
N LEU A 83 -15.00 -3.09 -1.36
CA LEU A 83 -14.90 -3.72 -2.67
C LEU A 83 -16.21 -4.41 -3.04
N TRP A 84 -16.81 -5.12 -2.09
CA TRP A 84 -18.08 -5.78 -2.31
C TRP A 84 -19.21 -4.77 -2.55
N LEU A 85 -19.33 -3.75 -1.72
CA LEU A 85 -20.33 -2.69 -1.88
C LEU A 85 -20.11 -1.89 -3.18
N TYR A 86 -18.86 -1.65 -3.54
CA TYR A 86 -18.53 -1.02 -4.82
C TYR A 86 -18.99 -1.89 -6.01
N ALA A 87 -18.68 -3.17 -6.00
CA ALA A 87 -19.07 -4.12 -7.03
C ALA A 87 -20.61 -4.28 -7.13
N SER A 88 -21.30 -4.22 -6.00
CA SER A 88 -22.77 -4.35 -5.96
C SER A 88 -23.50 -3.24 -6.70
N GLN A 89 -22.88 -2.06 -6.88
CA GLN A 89 -23.43 -0.98 -7.70
C GLN A 89 -23.55 -1.36 -9.18
N PHE A 90 -22.70 -2.27 -9.64
CA PHE A 90 -22.68 -2.78 -11.00
C PHE A 90 -23.34 -4.16 -11.12
N ASN A 91 -23.88 -4.68 -10.02
CA ASN A 91 -24.49 -6.02 -9.93
C ASN A 91 -23.53 -7.13 -10.39
N ILE A 92 -22.23 -6.99 -10.12
CA ILE A 92 -21.20 -7.99 -10.43
C ILE A 92 -20.66 -8.66 -9.15
N PRO A 93 -20.38 -9.97 -9.19
CA PRO A 93 -19.87 -10.69 -8.03
C PRO A 93 -18.42 -10.32 -7.70
N VAL A 94 -18.05 -10.49 -6.44
CA VAL A 94 -16.67 -10.38 -5.95
C VAL A 94 -16.16 -11.74 -5.51
N TRP A 95 -14.99 -12.09 -6.01
CA TRP A 95 -14.28 -13.31 -5.69
C TRP A 95 -12.90 -13.04 -5.11
N CYS A 96 -12.39 -13.99 -4.36
CA CYS A 96 -11.03 -13.93 -3.82
C CYS A 96 -10.31 -15.26 -3.97
N ILE A 97 -9.07 -15.23 -4.43
CA ILE A 97 -8.16 -16.36 -4.28
C ILE A 97 -7.25 -16.09 -3.09
N THR A 98 -7.29 -16.95 -2.07
CA THR A 98 -6.53 -16.76 -0.84
C THR A 98 -6.04 -18.09 -0.27
N TYR A 99 -4.80 -18.11 0.20
CA TYR A 99 -4.06 -19.30 0.60
C TYR A 99 -4.62 -20.10 1.80
N LYS A 100 -5.55 -19.60 2.58
CA LYS A 100 -6.10 -20.35 3.74
C LYS A 100 -7.55 -19.96 4.00
N LYS A 101 -8.42 -20.96 4.06
CA LYS A 101 -9.83 -20.83 4.50
C LYS A 101 -10.03 -20.17 5.87
N ARG A 102 -8.96 -19.90 6.62
CA ARG A 102 -8.98 -19.17 7.91
C ARG A 102 -8.64 -17.68 7.77
N ASN A 103 -8.35 -17.20 6.57
CA ASN A 103 -8.03 -15.78 6.35
C ASN A 103 -9.29 -14.93 6.62
N VAL A 104 -9.08 -13.76 7.20
CA VAL A 104 -10.14 -12.79 7.50
C VAL A 104 -10.87 -12.37 6.22
N ALA A 105 -10.14 -12.20 5.10
CA ALA A 105 -10.70 -11.89 3.79
C ALA A 105 -11.74 -12.94 3.35
N TYR A 106 -11.42 -14.22 3.49
CA TYR A 106 -12.32 -15.33 3.19
C TYR A 106 -13.63 -15.23 3.97
N LYS A 107 -13.52 -15.08 5.30
CA LYS A 107 -14.70 -15.01 6.18
C LYS A 107 -15.57 -13.78 5.90
N THR A 108 -14.93 -12.64 5.62
CA THR A 108 -15.64 -11.41 5.29
C THR A 108 -16.42 -11.54 4.00
N LEU A 109 -15.77 -12.04 2.94
CA LEU A 109 -16.44 -12.26 1.65
C LEU A 109 -17.59 -13.27 1.75
N GLN A 110 -17.42 -14.40 2.44
CA GLN A 110 -18.50 -15.37 2.64
C GLN A 110 -19.70 -14.75 3.36
N ARG A 111 -19.46 -13.92 4.38
CA ARG A 111 -20.52 -13.21 5.11
C ARG A 111 -21.31 -12.26 4.21
N LEU A 112 -20.63 -11.62 3.27
CA LEU A 112 -21.21 -10.66 2.33
C LEU A 112 -21.86 -11.34 1.10
N GLY A 113 -21.82 -12.66 0.99
CA GLY A 113 -22.33 -13.41 -0.17
C GLY A 113 -21.32 -13.56 -1.32
N GLY A 114 -20.10 -13.08 -1.16
CA GLY A 114 -19.01 -13.33 -2.08
C GLY A 114 -18.41 -14.73 -1.89
N LYS A 115 -17.52 -15.13 -2.80
CA LYS A 115 -16.85 -16.45 -2.74
C LYS A 115 -15.34 -16.31 -2.69
N ALA A 116 -14.72 -17.24 -1.96
CA ALA A 116 -13.27 -17.32 -1.88
C ALA A 116 -12.80 -18.75 -2.17
N PHE A 117 -11.66 -18.87 -2.82
CA PHE A 117 -11.06 -20.10 -3.34
C PHE A 117 -9.63 -20.24 -2.82
N ASP A 118 -9.16 -21.47 -2.70
CA ASP A 118 -7.79 -21.72 -2.22
C ASP A 118 -6.75 -21.55 -3.35
N ASP A 119 -7.14 -21.78 -4.60
CA ASP A 119 -6.26 -21.68 -5.77
C ASP A 119 -7.04 -21.31 -7.07
N ILE A 120 -6.30 -21.17 -8.17
CA ILE A 120 -6.85 -20.85 -9.50
C ILE A 120 -7.68 -22.02 -10.05
N GLU A 121 -7.24 -23.24 -9.86
CA GLU A 121 -7.88 -24.44 -10.38
C GLU A 121 -9.29 -24.62 -9.80
N GLU A 122 -9.44 -24.39 -8.49
CA GLU A 122 -10.77 -24.37 -7.83
C GLU A 122 -11.65 -23.26 -8.41
N PHE A 123 -11.08 -22.08 -8.62
CA PHE A 123 -11.80 -20.96 -9.19
C PHE A 123 -12.22 -21.20 -10.64
N GLU A 124 -11.33 -21.72 -11.50
CA GLU A 124 -11.68 -22.06 -12.89
C GLU A 124 -12.80 -23.10 -12.99
N LYS A 125 -12.76 -24.11 -12.12
CA LYS A 125 -13.86 -25.08 -12.06
C LYS A 125 -15.19 -24.42 -11.68
N TYR A 126 -15.14 -23.48 -10.76
CA TYR A 126 -16.32 -22.70 -10.36
C TYR A 126 -16.85 -21.84 -11.52
N LEU A 127 -15.97 -21.15 -12.26
CA LEU A 127 -16.35 -20.34 -13.42
C LEU A 127 -17.03 -21.21 -14.49
N LYS A 128 -16.43 -22.33 -14.87
CA LYS A 128 -16.98 -23.24 -15.88
C LYS A 128 -18.39 -23.74 -15.52
N THR A 129 -18.67 -23.88 -14.24
CA THR A 129 -19.97 -24.39 -13.78
C THR A 129 -21.03 -23.29 -13.66
N ASN A 130 -20.66 -22.09 -13.21
CA ASN A 130 -21.61 -21.04 -12.84
C ASN A 130 -21.65 -19.88 -13.83
N TYR A 131 -20.60 -19.73 -14.67
CA TYR A 131 -20.45 -18.66 -15.65
C TYR A 131 -19.88 -19.22 -16.97
N PRO A 132 -20.54 -20.19 -17.60
CA PRO A 132 -20.02 -20.83 -18.83
C PRO A 132 -19.83 -19.84 -19.98
N GLU A 133 -20.61 -18.77 -20.03
CA GLU A 133 -20.52 -17.69 -21.02
C GLU A 133 -19.23 -16.86 -20.90
N GLU A 134 -18.57 -16.83 -19.75
CA GLU A 134 -17.30 -16.11 -19.54
C GLU A 134 -16.22 -16.59 -20.51
N ILE A 135 -16.20 -17.89 -20.83
CA ILE A 135 -15.26 -18.50 -21.79
C ILE A 135 -15.44 -17.94 -23.22
N LEU A 136 -16.60 -17.38 -23.52
CA LEU A 136 -16.89 -16.77 -24.81
C LEU A 136 -16.37 -15.32 -24.94
N ILE A 137 -16.00 -14.70 -23.85
CA ILE A 137 -15.43 -13.36 -23.83
C ILE A 137 -14.01 -13.43 -24.40
N LYS A 138 -13.76 -12.74 -25.52
CA LYS A 138 -12.46 -12.74 -26.22
C LYS A 138 -11.70 -11.43 -26.07
N GLU A 139 -12.40 -10.36 -25.70
CA GLU A 139 -11.84 -9.03 -25.54
C GLU A 139 -12.06 -8.52 -24.13
N ILE A 140 -11.11 -7.75 -23.62
CA ILE A 140 -11.22 -7.13 -22.29
C ILE A 140 -12.36 -6.11 -22.32
N PRO A 141 -13.37 -6.21 -21.45
CA PRO A 141 -14.44 -5.23 -21.38
C PRO A 141 -13.91 -3.83 -21.06
N ASN A 142 -14.51 -2.82 -21.67
CA ASN A 142 -14.13 -1.42 -21.47
C ASN A 142 -15.00 -0.68 -20.44
N LYS A 143 -15.86 -1.43 -19.72
CA LYS A 143 -16.73 -0.92 -18.65
C LYS A 143 -16.80 -1.95 -17.54
N ILE A 144 -16.81 -1.47 -16.28
CA ILE A 144 -16.90 -2.35 -15.12
C ILE A 144 -18.13 -3.25 -15.18
N GLU A 145 -19.27 -2.71 -15.57
CA GLU A 145 -20.55 -3.44 -15.66
C GLU A 145 -20.57 -4.59 -16.67
N ASN A 146 -19.62 -4.63 -17.59
CA ASN A 146 -19.52 -5.67 -18.63
C ASN A 146 -18.59 -6.81 -18.24
N PHE A 147 -17.91 -6.73 -17.10
CA PHE A 147 -17.13 -7.83 -16.58
C PHE A 147 -18.02 -8.88 -15.91
N THR A 148 -17.64 -10.13 -16.02
CA THR A 148 -18.32 -11.26 -15.34
C THR A 148 -18.24 -11.13 -13.83
N GLY A 149 -17.15 -10.56 -13.31
CA GLY A 149 -16.96 -10.30 -11.90
C GLY A 149 -15.60 -9.71 -11.57
N ILE A 150 -15.39 -9.38 -10.30
CA ILE A 150 -14.16 -8.82 -9.77
C ILE A 150 -13.41 -9.89 -8.98
N LEU A 151 -12.14 -10.12 -9.33
CA LEU A 151 -11.27 -11.06 -8.64
C LEU A 151 -10.16 -10.32 -7.89
N ALA A 152 -10.14 -10.48 -6.58
CA ALA A 152 -9.05 -10.02 -5.75
C ALA A 152 -8.12 -11.19 -5.39
N TYR A 153 -6.84 -11.00 -5.65
CA TYR A 153 -5.82 -12.00 -5.41
C TYR A 153 -5.03 -11.67 -4.13
N ALA A 154 -5.22 -12.45 -3.08
CA ALA A 154 -4.67 -12.19 -1.76
C ALA A 154 -3.62 -13.23 -1.34
N GLY A 155 -2.39 -13.11 -1.91
CA GLY A 155 -1.20 -13.76 -1.36
C GLY A 155 -1.11 -15.26 -1.45
N SER A 156 -1.51 -15.81 -2.54
CA SER A 156 -1.30 -17.21 -2.81
C SER A 156 0.13 -17.48 -3.30
N ARG A 157 0.45 -18.77 -3.45
CA ARG A 157 1.70 -19.27 -4.02
C ARG A 157 1.68 -19.35 -5.55
N ILE A 158 0.77 -18.63 -6.21
CA ILE A 158 0.70 -18.65 -7.66
C ILE A 158 1.90 -17.85 -8.18
N SER A 159 2.62 -18.40 -9.13
CA SER A 159 3.64 -17.67 -9.86
C SER A 159 3.00 -16.60 -10.74
N ASN A 160 3.75 -15.53 -11.02
CA ASN A 160 3.27 -14.48 -11.93
C ASN A 160 2.88 -15.07 -13.29
N ASP A 161 3.66 -16.00 -13.83
CA ASP A 161 3.39 -16.63 -15.13
C ASP A 161 2.01 -17.33 -15.15
N LYS A 162 1.69 -18.12 -14.12
CA LYS A 162 0.36 -18.76 -14.02
C LYS A 162 -0.78 -17.75 -13.88
N LEU A 163 -0.53 -16.63 -13.20
CA LEU A 163 -1.52 -15.57 -13.07
C LEU A 163 -1.75 -14.88 -14.42
N GLU A 164 -0.69 -14.56 -15.16
CA GLU A 164 -0.79 -13.95 -16.49
C GLU A 164 -1.45 -14.90 -17.50
N GLU A 165 -1.11 -16.19 -17.50
CA GLU A 165 -1.81 -17.21 -18.30
C GLU A 165 -3.30 -17.29 -17.97
N PHE A 166 -3.65 -17.20 -16.67
CA PHE A 166 -5.04 -17.19 -16.26
C PHE A 166 -5.78 -15.96 -16.78
N LYS A 167 -5.20 -14.77 -16.62
CA LYS A 167 -5.77 -13.50 -17.14
C LYS A 167 -6.00 -13.56 -18.65
N ALA A 168 -5.03 -14.08 -19.38
CA ALA A 168 -5.15 -14.24 -20.84
C ALA A 168 -6.30 -15.16 -21.26
N ARG A 169 -6.61 -16.19 -20.45
CA ARG A 169 -7.75 -17.08 -20.73
C ARG A 169 -9.09 -16.50 -20.30
N HIS A 170 -9.10 -15.55 -19.35
CA HIS A 170 -10.30 -15.02 -18.73
C HIS A 170 -10.35 -13.47 -18.78
N PRO A 171 -10.38 -12.87 -19.98
CA PRO A 171 -10.39 -11.41 -20.14
C PRO A 171 -11.66 -10.76 -19.59
N GLY A 172 -12.73 -11.52 -19.36
CA GLY A 172 -13.95 -11.05 -18.73
C GLY A 172 -13.88 -10.91 -17.22
N ILE A 173 -12.76 -11.24 -16.58
CA ILE A 173 -12.57 -11.09 -15.14
C ILE A 173 -11.78 -9.82 -14.85
N LEU A 174 -12.33 -8.92 -14.05
CA LEU A 174 -11.65 -7.70 -13.60
C LEU A 174 -10.77 -8.00 -12.38
N PHE A 175 -9.46 -7.88 -12.54
CA PHE A 175 -8.50 -8.10 -11.46
C PHE A 175 -8.30 -6.84 -10.62
N VAL A 176 -8.37 -6.99 -9.29
CA VAL A 176 -8.01 -5.92 -8.38
C VAL A 176 -6.50 -5.80 -8.30
N ASN A 177 -5.98 -4.57 -8.44
CA ASN A 177 -4.55 -4.29 -8.40
C ASN A 177 -3.76 -5.01 -9.49
N ASP A 178 -4.22 -4.95 -10.71
CA ASP A 178 -3.57 -5.56 -11.86
C ASP A 178 -2.36 -4.74 -12.34
N PHE A 179 -1.35 -4.58 -11.46
CA PHE A 179 -0.09 -3.88 -11.81
C PHE A 179 1.11 -4.68 -11.33
N SER A 180 1.94 -5.12 -12.24
CA SER A 180 3.14 -5.91 -11.93
C SER A 180 4.14 -5.15 -11.06
N ALA A 181 4.41 -3.88 -11.36
CA ALA A 181 5.41 -3.07 -10.67
C ALA A 181 5.13 -2.88 -9.17
N LEU A 182 3.87 -2.67 -8.77
CA LEU A 182 3.48 -2.54 -7.37
C LEU A 182 3.47 -3.88 -6.63
N TYR A 183 3.28 -4.99 -7.35
CA TYR A 183 3.31 -6.34 -6.79
C TYR A 183 4.71 -6.81 -6.45
N GLN A 184 5.70 -6.39 -7.19
CA GLN A 184 7.09 -6.80 -6.98
C GLN A 184 7.69 -6.25 -5.68
N ARG A 185 6.95 -5.41 -4.95
CA ARG A 185 7.37 -4.84 -3.65
C ARG A 185 8.66 -4.03 -3.73
N ARG A 186 8.96 -3.51 -4.91
CA ARG A 186 10.15 -2.71 -5.19
C ARG A 186 9.85 -1.25 -4.92
N LYS A 187 10.44 -0.73 -3.85
CA LYS A 187 10.24 0.68 -3.46
C LYS A 187 10.79 1.67 -4.47
N ASP A 188 11.89 1.33 -5.16
CA ASP A 188 12.47 2.15 -6.21
C ASP A 188 11.48 2.35 -7.37
N LYS A 189 10.76 1.31 -7.80
CA LYS A 189 9.74 1.43 -8.84
C LYS A 189 8.58 2.34 -8.43
N ILE A 190 8.14 2.26 -7.19
CA ILE A 190 7.14 3.18 -6.65
C ILE A 190 7.65 4.62 -6.66
N HIS A 191 8.94 4.83 -6.36
CA HIS A 191 9.55 6.16 -6.43
C HIS A 191 9.56 6.72 -7.86
N GLU A 192 9.84 5.89 -8.86
CA GLU A 192 9.83 6.27 -10.27
C GLU A 192 8.46 6.84 -10.71
N ILE A 193 7.35 6.30 -10.19
CA ILE A 193 5.99 6.80 -10.48
C ILE A 193 5.84 8.28 -10.08
N PHE A 194 6.49 8.70 -9.01
CA PHE A 194 6.46 10.08 -8.55
C PHE A 194 7.51 11.00 -9.22
N ASN A 195 8.25 10.49 -10.20
CA ASN A 195 9.36 11.23 -10.81
C ASN A 195 8.88 12.12 -11.96
N ASP A 196 8.08 13.14 -11.65
CA ASP A 196 7.71 14.22 -12.56
C ASP A 196 7.53 15.55 -11.80
N ASN A 197 7.35 16.64 -12.54
CA ASN A 197 7.24 17.97 -11.97
C ASN A 197 6.06 18.15 -11.01
N PHE A 198 4.93 17.45 -11.26
CA PHE A 198 3.74 17.58 -10.43
C PHE A 198 3.77 16.60 -9.24
N LEU A 199 3.99 15.31 -9.51
CA LEU A 199 3.91 14.29 -8.46
C LEU A 199 5.11 14.30 -7.50
N SER A 200 6.27 14.80 -7.94
CA SER A 200 7.48 14.86 -7.09
C SER A 200 7.29 15.70 -5.81
N GLN A 201 6.42 16.70 -5.84
CA GLN A 201 6.10 17.48 -4.65
C GLN A 201 5.42 16.68 -3.54
N PHE A 202 4.82 15.53 -3.86
CA PHE A 202 4.14 14.64 -2.91
C PHE A 202 5.03 13.52 -2.37
N ARG A 203 6.33 13.59 -2.63
CA ARG A 203 7.33 12.65 -2.10
C ARG A 203 8.42 13.40 -1.34
N PRO A 204 9.05 12.77 -0.32
CA PRO A 204 10.34 13.21 0.14
C PRO A 204 11.35 13.23 -1.00
N ARG A 205 12.36 14.09 -0.95
CA ARG A 205 13.52 13.98 -1.85
C ARG A 205 14.17 12.62 -1.64
N TRP A 206 14.59 11.96 -2.71
CA TRP A 206 15.03 10.59 -2.66
C TRP A 206 16.07 10.30 -3.75
N GLY A 207 16.82 9.22 -3.54
CA GLY A 207 17.74 8.68 -4.52
C GLY A 207 17.95 7.19 -4.32
N VAL A 208 18.34 6.51 -5.41
CA VAL A 208 18.77 5.11 -5.42
C VAL A 208 20.28 5.09 -5.55
N TYR A 209 20.95 4.40 -4.65
CA TYR A 209 22.40 4.39 -4.53
C TYR A 209 22.95 2.96 -4.53
N PRO A 210 24.16 2.76 -5.07
CA PRO A 210 24.78 1.45 -5.08
C PRO A 210 25.09 0.95 -3.65
N ALA A 211 24.76 -0.31 -3.36
CA ALA A 211 25.00 -0.95 -2.06
C ALA A 211 26.48 -1.28 -1.86
N ARG A 212 27.35 -0.34 -2.20
CA ARG A 212 28.80 -0.41 -2.05
C ARG A 212 29.32 0.89 -1.44
N TYR A 213 29.88 0.78 -0.25
CA TYR A 213 30.41 1.95 0.43
C TYR A 213 31.58 2.59 -0.32
N SER A 214 31.54 3.94 -0.40
CA SER A 214 32.66 4.81 -0.74
C SER A 214 32.46 6.19 -0.09
N SER A 215 33.54 6.95 0.13
CA SER A 215 33.44 8.33 0.61
C SER A 215 32.67 9.22 -0.37
N ASN A 216 32.85 9.01 -1.68
CA ASN A 216 32.13 9.76 -2.71
C ASN A 216 30.62 9.52 -2.64
N LEU A 217 30.18 8.29 -2.28
CA LEU A 217 28.77 7.97 -2.09
C LEU A 217 28.13 8.84 -1.01
N VAL A 218 28.82 9.04 0.12
CA VAL A 218 28.32 9.85 1.23
C VAL A 218 28.12 11.31 0.79
N GLU A 219 29.13 11.87 0.12
CA GLU A 219 29.07 13.25 -0.37
C GLU A 219 27.98 13.40 -1.47
N GLN A 220 27.84 12.43 -2.36
CA GLN A 220 26.76 12.40 -3.34
C GLN A 220 25.39 12.44 -2.67
N ILE A 221 25.14 11.56 -1.67
CA ILE A 221 23.87 11.52 -0.92
C ILE A 221 23.59 12.88 -0.28
N LYS A 222 24.57 13.47 0.40
CA LYS A 222 24.43 14.78 1.03
C LYS A 222 24.09 15.88 0.03
N HIS A 223 24.75 15.87 -1.10
CA HIS A 223 24.55 16.87 -2.16
C HIS A 223 23.15 16.73 -2.82
N GLU A 224 22.69 15.52 -3.08
CA GLU A 224 21.42 15.27 -3.76
C GLU A 224 20.22 15.41 -2.82
N ILE A 225 20.29 14.84 -1.62
CA ILE A 225 19.16 14.80 -0.69
C ILE A 225 19.07 16.09 0.15
N ARG A 226 20.21 16.72 0.53
CA ARG A 226 20.30 18.00 1.25
C ARG A 226 19.43 18.05 2.51
N SER A 227 19.57 17.08 3.39
CA SER A 227 18.79 16.95 4.61
C SER A 227 19.69 16.84 5.84
N LYS A 228 19.17 17.20 7.02
CA LYS A 228 19.84 16.97 8.30
C LYS A 228 19.59 15.54 8.82
N LEU A 229 18.50 14.94 8.39
CA LEU A 229 18.08 13.59 8.77
C LEU A 229 17.73 12.79 7.51
N TYR A 230 18.21 11.58 7.44
CA TYR A 230 18.07 10.67 6.29
C TYR A 230 17.34 9.42 6.69
N ILE A 231 16.47 8.92 5.83
CA ILE A 231 15.88 7.60 5.92
C ILE A 231 16.60 6.67 4.93
N ILE A 232 17.28 5.65 5.43
CA ILE A 232 17.90 4.60 4.63
C ILE A 232 16.95 3.42 4.58
N LYS A 233 16.65 2.91 3.37
CA LYS A 233 15.70 1.81 3.16
C LYS A 233 16.27 0.76 2.22
N PRO A 234 16.05 -0.53 2.46
CA PRO A 234 16.28 -1.55 1.44
C PRO A 234 15.25 -1.38 0.31
N ILE A 235 15.65 -1.71 -0.94
CA ILE A 235 14.74 -1.68 -2.10
C ILE A 235 13.53 -2.58 -1.87
N VAL A 236 13.75 -3.76 -1.32
CA VAL A 236 12.68 -4.68 -0.91
C VAL A 236 12.66 -4.83 0.60
N GLY A 237 11.49 -4.97 1.15
CA GLY A 237 11.29 -5.14 2.58
C GLY A 237 9.91 -4.67 3.00
N ARG A 238 9.40 -5.23 4.10
CA ARG A 238 8.10 -4.92 4.67
C ARG A 238 8.25 -4.55 6.14
N GLN A 239 7.26 -3.87 6.69
CA GLN A 239 7.15 -3.66 8.12
C GLN A 239 8.34 -2.87 8.71
N ALA A 240 8.79 -1.85 8.02
CA ALA A 240 9.94 -1.02 8.39
C ALA A 240 11.25 -1.83 8.64
N ARG A 241 11.33 -3.09 8.19
CA ARG A 241 12.54 -3.90 8.34
C ARG A 241 13.68 -3.28 7.53
N GLY A 242 14.80 -3.06 8.17
CA GLY A 242 15.98 -2.42 7.57
C GLY A 242 15.84 -0.91 7.35
N VAL A 243 14.74 -0.28 7.74
CA VAL A 243 14.59 1.18 7.71
C VAL A 243 15.38 1.79 8.85
N MET A 244 16.24 2.74 8.55
CA MET A 244 17.09 3.45 9.50
C MET A 244 16.92 4.96 9.36
N LEU A 245 16.70 5.64 10.47
CA LEU A 245 16.75 7.10 10.56
C LEU A 245 18.14 7.50 11.06
N VAL A 246 18.84 8.32 10.28
CA VAL A 246 20.24 8.65 10.50
C VAL A 246 20.43 10.16 10.37
N ASP A 247 21.11 10.78 11.33
CA ASP A 247 21.51 12.18 11.19
C ASP A 247 22.75 12.32 10.27
N GLU A 248 22.93 13.53 9.75
CA GLU A 248 24.01 13.82 8.80
C GLU A 248 25.39 13.48 9.35
N LYS A 249 25.63 13.64 10.67
CA LYS A 249 26.93 13.41 11.31
C LYS A 249 27.28 11.95 11.35
N ASN A 250 26.26 11.08 11.49
CA ASN A 250 26.41 9.64 11.59
C ASN A 250 26.26 8.90 10.25
N LEU A 251 25.87 9.62 9.17
CA LEU A 251 25.60 9.00 7.86
C LEU A 251 26.79 8.18 7.34
N ASP A 252 28.00 8.73 7.39
CA ASP A 252 29.22 8.04 6.93
C ASP A 252 29.47 6.74 7.72
N SER A 253 29.46 6.83 9.04
CA SER A 253 29.72 5.67 9.92
C SER A 253 28.70 4.57 9.74
N ILE A 254 27.41 4.91 9.60
CA ILE A 254 26.33 3.96 9.40
C ILE A 254 26.45 3.29 8.03
N LEU A 255 26.60 4.05 6.94
CA LEU A 255 26.77 3.48 5.59
C LEU A 255 27.99 2.56 5.52
N LYS A 256 29.09 2.95 6.17
CA LYS A 256 30.27 2.12 6.27
C LYS A 256 30.02 0.81 7.01
N SER A 257 29.22 0.83 8.06
CA SER A 257 28.89 -0.37 8.84
C SER A 257 27.99 -1.33 8.07
N ILE A 258 26.95 -0.82 7.39
CA ILE A 258 25.96 -1.66 6.70
C ILE A 258 26.42 -2.14 5.32
N LEU A 259 27.26 -1.35 4.59
CA LEU A 259 27.68 -1.68 3.22
C LEU A 259 29.05 -2.36 3.13
N LYS A 260 29.95 -2.25 4.13
CA LYS A 260 31.25 -2.90 4.12
C LYS A 260 31.21 -4.39 4.42
N SER A 261 30.24 -4.85 5.19
CA SER A 261 30.18 -6.24 5.66
C SER A 261 29.84 -7.25 4.57
N ASN A 262 29.37 -6.79 3.40
CA ASN A 262 28.90 -7.66 2.33
C ASN A 262 29.97 -8.50 1.61
N LYS A 263 31.29 -8.33 1.90
CA LYS A 263 32.33 -9.03 1.14
C LYS A 263 33.02 -10.19 1.83
N SER A 264 32.97 -10.31 3.16
CA SER A 264 33.83 -11.30 3.87
C SER A 264 33.12 -12.58 4.30
N ASN A 265 31.80 -12.68 4.26
CA ASN A 265 31.06 -13.81 4.86
C ASN A 265 30.24 -14.68 3.91
N LYS A 266 30.44 -14.60 2.58
CA LYS A 266 29.74 -15.50 1.63
C LYS A 266 30.00 -17.00 1.84
N PHE A 267 30.91 -17.38 2.75
CA PHE A 267 31.29 -18.77 2.98
C PHE A 267 31.05 -19.33 4.38
N LYS A 268 30.43 -18.59 5.30
CA LYS A 268 30.22 -19.13 6.67
C LYS A 268 28.74 -19.32 6.98
N ASN A 269 28.40 -20.62 7.07
CA ASN A 269 27.23 -21.21 7.74
C ASN A 269 25.84 -21.06 7.15
N LYS A 270 25.57 -21.85 6.09
CA LYS A 270 24.17 -22.21 5.71
C LYS A 270 23.41 -23.03 6.78
N ASN A 271 24.06 -23.50 7.84
CA ASN A 271 23.49 -24.54 8.72
C ASN A 271 22.87 -24.06 10.05
N ASN A 272 22.90 -22.76 10.38
CA ASN A 272 22.31 -22.26 11.63
C ASN A 272 21.39 -21.05 11.41
N LYS A 273 20.46 -21.11 10.44
CA LYS A 273 19.38 -20.14 10.35
C LYS A 273 18.33 -20.42 11.44
N LYS A 274 18.61 -20.03 12.70
CA LYS A 274 17.53 -19.62 13.59
C LYS A 274 16.85 -18.46 12.88
N LYS A 275 15.56 -18.61 12.51
CA LYS A 275 14.73 -17.57 11.94
C LYS A 275 14.60 -16.39 12.93
N SER A 276 15.60 -15.52 12.98
CA SER A 276 15.43 -14.22 13.59
C SER A 276 14.54 -13.40 12.64
N HIS A 277 13.49 -12.80 13.15
CA HIS A 277 12.60 -11.94 12.37
C HIS A 277 13.22 -10.54 12.12
N SER A 278 14.49 -10.34 12.45
CA SER A 278 15.26 -9.12 12.23
C SER A 278 15.79 -9.07 10.79
N PHE A 279 15.70 -7.92 10.16
CA PHE A 279 16.38 -7.63 8.90
C PHE A 279 17.88 -7.39 9.23
N ASP A 280 18.73 -8.09 8.52
CA ASP A 280 20.19 -7.88 8.62
C ASP A 280 20.70 -7.30 7.29
N TRP A 281 21.27 -6.10 7.35
CA TRP A 281 21.91 -5.47 6.21
C TRP A 281 23.10 -6.26 5.68
N GLN A 282 23.69 -7.13 6.50
CA GLN A 282 24.76 -8.02 6.08
C GLN A 282 24.30 -9.12 5.11
N ASP A 283 23.03 -9.50 5.20
CA ASP A 283 22.38 -10.47 4.30
C ASP A 283 21.67 -9.77 3.12
N TYR A 284 21.90 -8.47 2.92
CA TYR A 284 21.27 -7.71 1.85
C TYR A 284 21.88 -8.09 0.49
N GLU A 285 21.06 -8.68 -0.38
CA GLU A 285 21.50 -9.27 -1.66
C GLU A 285 21.33 -8.34 -2.87
N TYR A 286 20.74 -7.15 -2.70
CA TYR A 286 20.49 -6.22 -3.79
C TYR A 286 21.67 -5.27 -3.99
N ASP A 287 21.89 -4.88 -5.26
CA ASP A 287 22.99 -4.00 -5.66
C ASP A 287 22.76 -2.53 -5.26
N ASN A 288 21.52 -2.17 -4.94
CA ASN A 288 21.14 -0.80 -4.64
C ASN A 288 20.30 -0.70 -3.37
N PHE A 289 20.29 0.48 -2.76
CA PHE A 289 19.41 0.87 -1.65
C PHE A 289 18.86 2.29 -1.88
N ILE A 290 17.87 2.68 -1.08
CA ILE A 290 17.20 3.98 -1.17
C ILE A 290 17.61 4.84 0.01
N VAL A 291 17.86 6.12 -0.26
CA VAL A 291 17.94 7.17 0.75
C VAL A 291 16.89 8.23 0.45
N GLU A 292 16.17 8.65 1.49
CA GLU A 292 15.19 9.71 1.43
C GLU A 292 15.50 10.79 2.47
N GLU A 293 15.10 12.03 2.20
CA GLU A 293 15.02 13.03 3.27
C GLU A 293 14.00 12.58 4.31
N PHE A 294 14.30 12.85 5.57
CA PHE A 294 13.31 12.66 6.62
C PHE A 294 12.34 13.84 6.62
N VAL A 295 11.05 13.53 6.65
CA VAL A 295 9.95 14.50 6.73
C VAL A 295 9.16 14.24 8.01
N GLU A 296 8.88 15.28 8.76
CA GLU A 296 8.04 15.21 9.96
C GLU A 296 6.57 15.43 9.62
N SER A 297 5.69 14.80 10.38
CA SER A 297 4.29 15.18 10.42
C SER A 297 4.08 16.34 11.40
N LYS A 298 2.93 17.00 11.31
CA LYS A 298 2.46 17.82 12.44
C LYS A 298 2.44 16.98 13.71
N GLN A 299 2.71 17.63 14.83
CA GLN A 299 2.60 16.95 16.12
C GLN A 299 1.15 16.60 16.41
N VAL A 300 0.91 15.33 16.76
CA VAL A 300 -0.39 14.86 17.24
C VAL A 300 -0.26 14.45 18.69
N PHE A 301 -1.19 14.92 19.51
CA PHE A 301 -1.17 14.64 20.94
C PHE A 301 -1.99 13.38 21.24
N LYS A 302 -1.37 12.47 21.99
CA LYS A 302 -2.01 11.29 22.56
C LYS A 302 -1.63 11.19 24.05
N ASP A 303 -2.60 11.05 24.93
CA ASP A 303 -2.38 11.01 26.37
C ASP A 303 -1.52 12.18 26.88
N ASN A 304 -1.77 13.39 26.36
CA ASN A 304 -1.02 14.63 26.60
C ASN A 304 0.47 14.60 26.23
N GLN A 305 0.90 13.61 25.41
CA GLN A 305 2.25 13.54 24.89
C GLN A 305 2.27 13.84 23.39
N PRO A 306 3.23 14.65 22.90
CA PRO A 306 3.37 14.94 21.48
C PRO A 306 4.10 13.78 20.74
N TYR A 307 3.60 13.44 19.58
CA TYR A 307 4.20 12.44 18.69
C TYR A 307 4.41 13.00 17.29
N ASP A 308 5.36 12.42 16.55
CA ASP A 308 5.51 12.54 15.11
C ASP A 308 4.91 11.30 14.42
N PRO A 309 3.59 11.26 14.18
CA PRO A 309 2.94 10.07 13.67
C PRO A 309 3.14 9.90 12.17
N THR A 310 2.80 8.72 11.68
CA THR A 310 2.63 8.45 10.25
C THR A 310 1.15 8.39 9.93
N LEU A 311 0.72 9.11 8.91
CA LEU A 311 -0.63 9.02 8.37
C LEU A 311 -0.76 7.75 7.55
N ARG A 312 -1.69 6.85 7.94
CA ARG A 312 -2.07 5.70 7.12
C ARG A 312 -3.35 6.03 6.37
N LEU A 313 -3.31 5.84 5.05
CA LEU A 313 -4.43 6.02 4.14
C LEU A 313 -4.85 4.69 3.55
N GLY A 314 -6.15 4.50 3.39
CA GLY A 314 -6.76 3.45 2.59
C GLY A 314 -7.54 4.05 1.43
N LEU A 315 -7.23 3.61 0.21
CA LEU A 315 -7.71 4.22 -1.02
C LEU A 315 -8.31 3.16 -1.94
N ILE A 316 -9.43 3.48 -2.60
CA ILE A 316 -9.91 2.78 -3.79
C ILE A 316 -9.83 3.76 -4.96
N LEU A 317 -9.16 3.34 -6.00
CA LEU A 317 -9.10 4.05 -7.27
C LEU A 317 -9.68 3.15 -8.35
N SER A 318 -10.48 3.73 -9.23
CA SER A 318 -10.99 3.00 -10.39
C SER A 318 -10.95 3.87 -11.63
N GLN A 319 -10.78 3.21 -12.78
CA GLN A 319 -10.92 3.82 -14.10
C GLN A 319 -12.03 3.08 -14.83
N ASP A 320 -13.03 3.83 -15.30
CA ASP A 320 -14.16 3.33 -16.06
C ASP A 320 -14.62 4.38 -17.08
N LYS A 321 -14.74 4.01 -18.36
CA LYS A 321 -15.23 4.90 -19.43
C LYS A 321 -14.50 6.26 -19.52
N GLY A 322 -13.20 6.27 -19.33
CA GLY A 322 -12.42 7.53 -19.36
C GLY A 322 -12.60 8.41 -18.12
N LYS A 323 -13.10 7.85 -17.04
CA LYS A 323 -13.32 8.52 -15.77
C LYS A 323 -12.50 7.83 -14.67
N ILE A 324 -11.74 8.61 -13.95
CA ILE A 324 -11.03 8.13 -12.73
C ILE A 324 -11.85 8.55 -11.51
N SER A 325 -12.14 7.57 -10.66
CA SER A 325 -12.80 7.79 -9.38
C SER A 325 -11.84 7.56 -8.23
N VAL A 326 -11.82 8.48 -7.28
CA VAL A 326 -10.97 8.47 -6.08
C VAL A 326 -11.85 8.35 -4.84
N ASN A 327 -11.61 7.30 -4.05
CA ASN A 327 -12.28 7.07 -2.79
C ASN A 327 -11.27 6.92 -1.66
N VAL A 328 -11.32 7.81 -0.67
CA VAL A 328 -10.55 7.70 0.56
C VAL A 328 -11.38 6.95 1.59
N ILE A 329 -11.09 5.66 1.78
CA ILE A 329 -11.86 4.76 2.64
C ILE A 329 -11.56 5.02 4.11
N THR A 330 -10.29 5.26 4.43
CA THR A 330 -9.83 5.43 5.80
C THR A 330 -8.59 6.30 5.86
N ALA A 331 -8.48 7.06 6.94
CA ALA A 331 -7.30 7.83 7.29
C ALA A 331 -7.14 7.83 8.81
N PHE A 332 -5.95 7.46 9.30
CA PHE A 332 -5.64 7.49 10.72
C PHE A 332 -4.16 7.69 10.99
N TRP A 333 -3.87 8.22 12.16
CA TRP A 333 -2.51 8.38 12.67
C TRP A 333 -2.01 7.08 13.28
N LYS A 334 -0.84 6.64 12.85
CA LYS A 334 -0.03 5.57 13.46
C LYS A 334 1.05 6.22 14.29
N PHE A 335 1.13 5.88 15.56
CA PHE A 335 2.12 6.48 16.45
C PHE A 335 3.43 5.65 16.46
N PRO A 336 4.59 6.32 16.53
CA PRO A 336 5.84 5.66 16.85
C PRO A 336 5.81 5.13 18.30
N PRO A 337 6.74 4.23 18.67
CA PRO A 337 6.75 3.64 20.01
C PRO A 337 6.92 4.64 21.15
N LYS A 338 7.57 5.77 20.88
CA LYS A 338 7.93 6.78 21.87
C LYS A 338 7.46 8.17 21.48
N SER A 339 7.13 8.99 22.48
CA SER A 339 6.78 10.38 22.28
C SER A 339 8.01 11.24 21.98
N LEU A 340 7.80 12.43 21.43
CA LEU A 340 8.90 13.37 21.18
C LEU A 340 9.61 13.84 22.45
N LYS A 341 8.95 13.76 23.61
CA LYS A 341 9.52 14.13 24.92
C LYS A 341 10.35 13.03 25.56
N ASP A 342 10.21 11.76 25.11
CA ASP A 342 10.94 10.66 25.69
C ASP A 342 12.46 10.79 25.47
N ARG A 343 13.24 10.34 26.42
CA ARG A 343 14.72 10.27 26.26
C ARG A 343 15.08 8.93 25.61
N CYS A 344 15.04 8.87 24.29
CA CYS A 344 15.39 7.70 23.50
C CYS A 344 15.98 8.12 22.15
N ASP A 345 16.34 7.14 21.32
CA ASP A 345 16.88 7.42 20.00
C ASP A 345 15.83 7.99 19.02
N LEU A 346 16.28 8.58 17.92
CA LEU A 346 15.41 9.16 16.89
C LEU A 346 14.54 8.10 16.21
N GLN A 347 15.07 6.88 16.06
CA GLN A 347 14.35 5.79 15.43
C GLN A 347 13.04 5.46 16.19
N GLU A 348 13.08 5.44 17.51
CA GLU A 348 11.92 5.14 18.34
C GLU A 348 10.88 6.27 18.35
N LYS A 349 11.30 7.52 18.11
CA LYS A 349 10.41 8.70 18.10
C LYS A 349 9.71 8.94 16.76
N HIS A 350 10.29 8.46 15.66
CA HIS A 350 9.87 8.88 14.32
C HIS A 350 9.49 7.70 13.40
N VAL A 351 10.02 6.50 13.64
CA VAL A 351 9.74 5.34 12.80
C VAL A 351 8.63 4.49 13.42
N THR A 352 7.50 4.46 12.77
CA THR A 352 6.37 3.62 13.20
C THR A 352 6.66 2.15 12.91
N LYS A 353 6.45 1.31 13.91
CA LYS A 353 6.53 -0.14 13.77
C LYS A 353 5.27 -0.68 13.07
N PRO A 354 5.32 -1.89 12.48
CA PRO A 354 4.14 -2.52 11.94
C PRO A 354 3.10 -2.68 13.05
N MET A 355 1.86 -2.39 12.72
CA MET A 355 0.75 -2.66 13.61
C MET A 355 0.50 -4.17 13.64
N VAL A 356 0.74 -4.81 14.77
CA VAL A 356 0.67 -6.27 14.96
C VAL A 356 -0.53 -6.66 15.83
N GLY A 357 -1.60 -5.88 15.80
CA GLY A 357 -2.81 -6.23 16.53
C GLY A 357 -3.69 -5.06 16.92
N ALA A 358 -4.77 -5.37 17.63
CA ALA A 358 -5.78 -4.42 18.04
C ALA A 358 -5.31 -3.40 19.11
N HIS A 359 -4.11 -3.54 19.62
CA HIS A 359 -3.57 -2.72 20.70
C HIS A 359 -2.55 -1.68 20.22
N ASP A 360 -2.25 -1.64 18.92
CA ASP A 360 -1.30 -0.65 18.41
C ASP A 360 -1.92 0.75 18.49
N PRO A 361 -1.17 1.74 18.97
CA PRO A 361 -1.70 3.08 19.15
C PRO A 361 -2.03 3.72 17.80
N ALA A 362 -3.30 3.95 17.57
CA ALA A 362 -3.82 4.68 16.44
C ALA A 362 -4.85 5.71 16.88
N GLN A 363 -5.07 6.74 16.09
CA GLN A 363 -6.05 7.79 16.33
C GLN A 363 -6.62 8.26 15.00
N ASN A 364 -7.92 8.56 14.98
CA ASN A 364 -8.56 9.16 13.81
C ASN A 364 -7.95 10.53 13.49
N VAL A 365 -7.88 10.84 12.20
CA VAL A 365 -7.57 12.19 11.74
C VAL A 365 -8.77 13.08 12.06
N ASP A 366 -8.52 14.27 12.58
CA ASP A 366 -9.59 15.23 12.84
C ASP A 366 -10.23 15.74 11.55
N ALA A 367 -11.43 16.30 11.64
CA ALA A 367 -12.21 16.73 10.48
C ALA A 367 -11.53 17.83 9.66
N ALA A 368 -10.82 18.73 10.31
CA ALA A 368 -10.15 19.85 9.65
C ALA A 368 -8.95 19.35 8.83
N ASP A 369 -8.11 18.52 9.43
CA ASP A 369 -7.00 17.85 8.73
C ASP A 369 -7.52 16.96 7.60
N MET A 370 -8.59 16.21 7.85
CA MET A 370 -9.17 15.31 6.85
C MET A 370 -9.67 16.07 5.61
N THR A 371 -10.24 17.26 5.79
CA THR A 371 -10.66 18.13 4.69
C THR A 371 -9.46 18.54 3.83
N LYS A 372 -8.37 18.98 4.45
CA LYS A 372 -7.14 19.36 3.74
C LYS A 372 -6.51 18.16 3.03
N ILE A 373 -6.37 17.03 3.73
CA ILE A 373 -5.82 15.80 3.17
C ILE A 373 -6.61 15.35 1.94
N ARG A 374 -7.95 15.36 2.02
CA ARG A 374 -8.79 15.02 0.86
C ARG A 374 -8.60 15.97 -0.30
N ALA A 375 -8.53 17.26 -0.06
CA ALA A 375 -8.30 18.23 -1.12
C ALA A 375 -6.98 17.95 -1.88
N ILE A 376 -5.91 17.61 -1.14
CA ILE A 376 -4.63 17.23 -1.74
C ILE A 376 -4.76 15.92 -2.52
N LEU A 377 -5.36 14.89 -1.92
CA LEU A 377 -5.51 13.57 -2.55
C LEU A 377 -6.36 13.63 -3.81
N ASN A 378 -7.45 14.39 -3.79
CA ASN A 378 -8.34 14.56 -4.94
C ASN A 378 -7.64 15.24 -6.12
N GLY A 379 -6.69 16.14 -5.84
CA GLY A 379 -5.88 16.79 -6.88
C GLY A 379 -4.78 15.90 -7.45
N MET A 380 -4.18 15.01 -6.64
CA MET A 380 -2.99 14.28 -7.06
C MET A 380 -3.24 12.81 -7.46
N LEU A 381 -4.21 12.15 -6.83
CA LEU A 381 -4.43 10.71 -7.06
C LEU A 381 -4.89 10.36 -8.49
N PRO A 382 -5.69 11.17 -9.19
CA PRO A 382 -6.00 10.89 -10.60
C PRO A 382 -4.73 10.81 -11.45
N GLU A 383 -3.83 11.76 -11.34
CA GLU A 383 -2.56 11.80 -12.09
C GLU A 383 -1.64 10.63 -11.70
N LEU A 384 -1.56 10.33 -10.41
CA LEU A 384 -0.82 9.17 -9.92
C LEU A 384 -1.36 7.88 -10.52
N TYR A 385 -2.68 7.74 -10.58
CA TYR A 385 -3.32 6.55 -11.09
C TYR A 385 -3.11 6.37 -12.59
N VAL A 386 -3.20 7.46 -13.37
CA VAL A 386 -2.84 7.46 -14.79
C VAL A 386 -1.44 6.93 -15.01
N LYS A 387 -0.47 7.39 -14.24
CA LYS A 387 0.91 6.91 -14.35
C LYS A 387 1.05 5.44 -14.02
N ILE A 388 0.41 4.97 -12.95
CA ILE A 388 0.39 3.56 -12.57
C ILE A 388 -0.15 2.71 -13.72
N LEU A 389 -1.30 3.10 -14.31
CA LEU A 389 -1.92 2.37 -15.39
C LEU A 389 -1.11 2.38 -16.69
N ASN A 390 -0.36 3.45 -16.96
CA ASN A 390 0.50 3.53 -18.13
C ASN A 390 1.76 2.66 -17.99
N ILE A 391 2.36 2.59 -16.79
CA ILE A 391 3.53 1.73 -16.55
C ILE A 391 3.17 0.26 -16.78
N SER A 392 2.00 -0.18 -16.34
CA SER A 392 1.55 -1.56 -16.51
C SER A 392 1.33 -2.00 -17.98
N LYS A 393 1.30 -1.05 -18.91
CA LYS A 393 1.20 -1.37 -20.36
C LYS A 393 2.55 -1.71 -21.02
N TYR A 394 3.67 -1.35 -20.37
CA TYR A 394 5.02 -1.44 -20.98
C TYR A 394 5.93 -2.48 -20.30
N GLU A 395 5.47 -3.14 -19.24
CA GLU A 395 6.12 -4.30 -18.59
C GLU A 395 5.43 -5.63 -18.95
#